data_8e14f4477bf8749c38a06ebba1f152a6
#
_entry.id   8e14f4477bf8749c38a06ebba1f152a6
#
_cell.length_a   1.000
_cell.length_b   1.000
_cell.length_c   1.000
_cell.angle_alpha   90.00
_cell.angle_beta   90.00
_cell.angle_gamma   90.00
#
_symmetry.space_group_name_H-M   'P 1'
#
loop_
_entity.id
_entity.type
_entity.pdbx_description
1 polymer ?
#
loop_
_entity_poly.entity_id
_entity_poly.type
_entity_poly.pdbx_seq_one_letter_code
_entity_poly.pdbx_strand_id
1 'polypeptide(L)'
;MHKMQALLSRDLRLMWQKRTDAMQPMLFALMVCVMFPLALGSEQTRLAQSAGAVIWVAHLLASLLVLDNLYRSDFEDGSLEQLLLAPVPLALVIASKVAVHWLTTALPVLLITPLLAQLLFLPEGLLPVLMLSLVLGSLLMSLIGAIVAALTLGIQRSGMLLALMALPMYVPVLVFGAGSVWQAGQGLPWLGGIWLMCAGLALLLILAPWAAATA
;
A
#
# COMPACT_ATOMS: atom_id res chain seq x y z
N MET A 1 17.27 11.43 16.79
CA MET A 1 15.81 11.56 16.92
C MET A 1 15.29 12.89 16.35
N HIS A 2 15.82 14.07 16.68
CA HIS A 2 15.34 15.36 16.17
C HIS A 2 15.31 15.51 14.64
N LYS A 3 16.29 14.98 13.91
CA LYS A 3 16.36 15.08 12.45
C LYS A 3 15.27 14.27 11.72
N MET A 4 14.93 13.10 12.23
CA MET A 4 13.85 12.25 11.67
C MET A 4 12.48 12.88 11.92
N GLN A 5 12.27 13.44 13.11
CA GLN A 5 11.03 14.17 13.43
C GLN A 5 10.85 15.40 12.55
N ALA A 6 11.94 16.13 12.23
CA ALA A 6 11.90 17.27 11.32
C ALA A 6 11.53 16.85 9.87
N LEU A 7 12.11 15.75 9.34
CA LEU A 7 11.76 15.20 8.03
C LEU A 7 10.30 14.73 7.98
N LEU A 8 9.87 13.94 8.95
CA LEU A 8 8.49 13.47 9.03
C LEU A 8 7.50 14.63 9.14
N SER A 9 7.80 15.64 9.97
CA SER A 9 6.92 16.80 10.14
C SER A 9 6.84 17.66 8.87
N ARG A 10 7.95 17.79 8.11
CA ARG A 10 7.98 18.46 6.82
C ARG A 10 7.08 17.72 5.83
N ASP A 11 7.31 16.43 5.66
CA ASP A 11 6.60 15.60 4.69
C ASP A 11 5.11 15.50 5.03
N LEU A 12 4.75 15.34 6.31
CA LEU A 12 3.36 15.38 6.76
C LEU A 12 2.68 16.73 6.52
N ARG A 13 3.40 17.87 6.70
CA ARG A 13 2.84 19.20 6.38
C ARG A 13 2.59 19.38 4.89
N LEU A 14 3.51 18.95 4.05
CA LEU A 14 3.37 19.00 2.59
C LEU A 14 2.15 18.17 2.13
N MET A 15 1.95 16.99 2.75
CA MET A 15 0.80 16.14 2.45
C MET A 15 -0.52 16.71 2.96
N TRP A 16 -0.52 17.35 4.13
CA TRP A 16 -1.71 18.03 4.64
C TRP A 16 -2.17 19.17 3.74
N GLN A 17 -1.26 19.79 3.01
CA GLN A 17 -1.58 20.79 1.98
C GLN A 17 -2.18 20.17 0.71
N LYS A 18 -1.80 18.91 0.40
CA LYS A 18 -2.33 18.12 -0.74
C LYS A 18 -3.41 17.12 -0.31
N ARG A 19 -4.40 17.56 0.48
CA ARG A 19 -5.48 16.69 1.01
C ARG A 19 -6.22 15.90 -0.07
N THR A 20 -6.37 16.48 -1.25
CA THR A 20 -7.01 15.85 -2.40
C THR A 20 -6.27 14.59 -2.84
N ASP A 21 -4.94 14.58 -2.79
CA ASP A 21 -4.12 13.44 -3.20
C ASP A 21 -4.25 12.28 -2.21
N ALA A 22 -4.40 12.57 -0.90
CA ALA A 22 -4.62 11.56 0.12
C ALA A 22 -6.03 10.93 0.05
N MET A 23 -7.01 11.63 -0.49
CA MET A 23 -8.37 11.11 -0.69
C MET A 23 -8.50 10.23 -1.94
N GLN A 24 -7.61 10.40 -2.92
CA GLN A 24 -7.67 9.72 -4.20
C GLN A 24 -7.66 8.17 -4.07
N PRO A 25 -6.72 7.54 -3.32
CA PRO A 25 -6.72 6.08 -3.16
C PRO A 25 -7.96 5.57 -2.42
N MET A 26 -8.45 6.32 -1.44
CA MET A 26 -9.67 5.99 -0.70
C MET A 26 -10.91 6.01 -1.60
N LEU A 27 -11.10 7.07 -2.38
CA LEU A 27 -12.22 7.19 -3.32
C LEU A 27 -12.13 6.12 -4.41
N PHE A 28 -10.93 5.82 -4.89
CA PHE A 28 -10.72 4.78 -5.89
C PHE A 28 -11.09 3.40 -5.35
N ALA A 29 -10.62 3.04 -4.14
CA ALA A 29 -10.98 1.79 -3.49
C ALA A 29 -12.49 1.67 -3.26
N LEU A 30 -13.14 2.76 -2.83
CA LEU A 30 -14.60 2.82 -2.66
C LEU A 30 -15.31 2.57 -4.00
N MET A 31 -14.89 3.26 -5.08
CA MET A 31 -15.49 3.09 -6.41
C MET A 31 -15.36 1.64 -6.90
N VAL A 32 -14.17 1.03 -6.77
CA VAL A 32 -13.97 -0.37 -7.14
C VAL A 32 -14.92 -1.27 -6.35
N CYS A 33 -15.00 -1.13 -5.03
CA CYS A 33 -15.86 -1.97 -4.20
C CYS A 33 -17.34 -1.79 -4.50
N VAL A 34 -17.80 -0.57 -4.84
CA VAL A 34 -19.21 -0.29 -5.21
C VAL A 34 -19.56 -0.89 -6.58
N MET A 35 -18.60 -0.98 -7.50
CA MET A 35 -18.84 -1.59 -8.82
C MET A 35 -19.22 -3.08 -8.72
N PHE A 36 -18.71 -3.81 -7.72
CA PHE A 36 -18.98 -5.25 -7.62
C PHE A 36 -20.44 -5.61 -7.34
N PRO A 37 -21.15 -5.03 -6.37
CA PRO A 37 -22.60 -5.25 -6.22
C PRO A 37 -23.40 -4.86 -7.46
N LEU A 38 -23.00 -3.82 -8.17
CA LEU A 38 -23.65 -3.39 -9.40
C LEU A 38 -23.42 -4.36 -10.55
N ALA A 39 -22.23 -4.96 -10.65
CA ALA A 39 -21.88 -5.87 -11.73
C ALA A 39 -22.35 -7.32 -11.49
N LEU A 40 -22.26 -7.81 -10.25
CA LEU A 40 -22.62 -9.19 -9.87
C LEU A 40 -24.11 -9.33 -9.44
N GLY A 41 -24.81 -8.22 -9.30
CA GLY A 41 -26.13 -8.18 -8.68
C GLY A 41 -26.04 -8.24 -7.15
N SER A 42 -27.18 -8.07 -6.49
CA SER A 42 -27.29 -8.02 -5.02
C SER A 42 -27.35 -9.40 -4.35
N GLU A 43 -26.87 -10.46 -5.01
CA GLU A 43 -26.83 -11.78 -4.39
C GLU A 43 -25.79 -11.82 -3.26
N GLN A 44 -26.29 -11.74 -2.04
CA GLN A 44 -25.51 -11.57 -0.82
C GLN A 44 -24.43 -12.65 -0.64
N THR A 45 -24.77 -13.90 -0.98
CA THR A 45 -23.86 -15.04 -0.85
C THR A 45 -22.62 -14.91 -1.72
N ARG A 46 -22.79 -14.50 -2.99
CA ARG A 46 -21.68 -14.30 -3.92
C ARG A 46 -20.79 -13.13 -3.52
N LEU A 47 -21.40 -12.04 -3.10
CA LEU A 47 -20.66 -10.86 -2.63
C LEU A 47 -19.86 -11.20 -1.39
N ALA A 48 -20.43 -11.89 -0.41
CA ALA A 48 -19.74 -12.31 0.81
C ALA A 48 -18.51 -13.20 0.52
N GLN A 49 -18.64 -14.15 -0.41
CA GLN A 49 -17.55 -15.06 -0.79
C GLN A 49 -16.38 -14.33 -1.47
N SER A 50 -16.67 -13.28 -2.24
CA SER A 50 -15.64 -12.53 -2.98
C SER A 50 -15.13 -11.30 -2.22
N ALA A 51 -15.78 -10.89 -1.13
CA ALA A 51 -15.55 -9.63 -0.43
C ALA A 51 -14.07 -9.41 -0.06
N GLY A 52 -13.43 -10.41 0.54
CA GLY A 52 -12.01 -10.32 0.92
C GLY A 52 -11.09 -10.09 -0.28
N ALA A 53 -11.29 -10.83 -1.37
CA ALA A 53 -10.51 -10.69 -2.59
C ALA A 53 -10.75 -9.33 -3.27
N VAL A 54 -11.99 -8.88 -3.34
CA VAL A 54 -12.37 -7.58 -3.93
C VAL A 54 -11.71 -6.43 -3.18
N ILE A 55 -11.78 -6.42 -1.84
CA ILE A 55 -11.17 -5.38 -1.00
C ILE A 55 -9.64 -5.39 -1.18
N TRP A 56 -9.03 -6.57 -1.25
CA TRP A 56 -7.59 -6.71 -1.49
C TRP A 56 -7.17 -6.17 -2.86
N VAL A 57 -7.90 -6.49 -3.93
CA VAL A 57 -7.65 -5.96 -5.28
C VAL A 57 -7.86 -4.45 -5.31
N ALA A 58 -8.92 -3.94 -4.69
CA ALA A 58 -9.16 -2.51 -4.59
C ALA A 58 -8.01 -1.78 -3.87
N HIS A 59 -7.52 -2.36 -2.77
CA HIS A 59 -6.38 -1.81 -2.02
C HIS A 59 -5.08 -1.83 -2.85
N LEU A 60 -4.79 -2.93 -3.55
CA LEU A 60 -3.64 -3.04 -4.44
C LEU A 60 -3.67 -1.99 -5.55
N LEU A 61 -4.79 -1.86 -6.24
CA LEU A 61 -4.94 -0.89 -7.32
C LEU A 61 -4.86 0.56 -6.80
N ALA A 62 -5.45 0.84 -5.63
CA ALA A 62 -5.35 2.13 -4.98
C ALA A 62 -3.90 2.49 -4.60
N SER A 63 -3.11 1.51 -4.15
CA SER A 63 -1.70 1.73 -3.85
C SER A 63 -0.86 2.01 -5.09
N LEU A 64 -1.12 1.32 -6.21
CA LEU A 64 -0.44 1.57 -7.48
C LEU A 64 -0.74 2.96 -8.06
N LEU A 65 -1.97 3.44 -7.87
CA LEU A 65 -2.41 4.74 -8.42
C LEU A 65 -1.57 5.91 -7.91
N VAL A 66 -1.09 5.87 -6.68
CA VAL A 66 -0.34 6.97 -6.05
C VAL A 66 1.14 6.68 -5.88
N LEU A 67 1.60 5.50 -6.31
CA LEU A 67 2.98 5.06 -6.10
C LEU A 67 3.99 5.95 -6.83
N ASP A 68 3.64 6.48 -8.02
CA ASP A 68 4.49 7.40 -8.80
C ASP A 68 4.81 8.69 -8.02
N ASN A 69 3.93 9.12 -7.14
CA ASN A 69 4.11 10.34 -6.36
C ASN A 69 5.15 10.22 -5.23
N LEU A 70 5.64 9.01 -4.92
CA LEU A 70 6.52 8.77 -3.77
C LEU A 70 7.81 9.58 -3.82
N TYR A 71 8.46 9.64 -4.98
CA TYR A 71 9.71 10.39 -5.18
C TYR A 71 9.60 11.47 -6.28
N ARG A 72 8.60 11.37 -7.14
CA ARG A 72 8.48 12.22 -8.33
C ARG A 72 8.37 13.69 -8.00
N SER A 73 7.57 14.07 -7.01
CA SER A 73 7.46 15.48 -6.62
C SER A 73 8.78 16.06 -6.11
N ASP A 74 9.55 15.28 -5.33
CA ASP A 74 10.85 15.73 -4.84
C ASP A 74 11.93 15.76 -5.93
N PHE A 75 11.77 14.92 -6.96
CA PHE A 75 12.66 14.92 -8.12
C PHE A 75 12.39 16.13 -9.01
N GLU A 76 11.11 16.44 -9.30
CA GLU A 76 10.73 17.54 -10.17
C GLU A 76 11.03 18.92 -9.56
N ASP A 77 10.93 19.07 -8.24
CA ASP A 77 11.25 20.34 -7.54
C ASP A 77 12.71 20.45 -7.08
N GLY A 78 13.56 19.44 -7.38
CA GLY A 78 14.99 19.42 -7.03
C GLY A 78 15.28 19.22 -5.55
N SER A 79 14.26 18.95 -4.71
CA SER A 79 14.46 18.74 -3.27
C SER A 79 15.09 17.38 -2.98
N LEU A 80 14.99 16.41 -3.87
CA LEU A 80 15.62 15.11 -3.76
C LEU A 80 17.15 15.22 -3.68
N GLU A 81 17.77 16.04 -4.54
CA GLU A 81 19.22 16.28 -4.52
C GLU A 81 19.67 16.88 -3.19
N GLN A 82 18.91 17.81 -2.64
CA GLN A 82 19.21 18.39 -1.33
C GLN A 82 19.09 17.36 -0.20
N LEU A 83 18.13 16.43 -0.30
CA LEU A 83 17.99 15.33 0.66
C LEU A 83 19.17 14.34 0.58
N LEU A 84 19.67 14.07 -0.63
CA LEU A 84 20.86 13.21 -0.84
C LEU A 84 22.14 13.83 -0.28
N LEU A 85 22.26 15.16 -0.33
CA LEU A 85 23.39 15.91 0.21
C LEU A 85 23.29 16.20 1.71
N ALA A 86 22.12 15.96 2.30
CA ALA A 86 21.91 16.22 3.72
C ALA A 86 22.75 15.28 4.61
N PRO A 87 23.25 15.73 5.76
CA PRO A 87 24.03 14.91 6.69
C PRO A 87 23.10 13.95 7.49
N VAL A 88 22.31 13.16 6.78
CA VAL A 88 21.36 12.19 7.31
C VAL A 88 21.56 10.88 6.55
N PRO A 89 21.59 9.72 7.22
CA PRO A 89 21.66 8.44 6.53
C PRO A 89 20.52 8.28 5.54
N LEU A 90 20.84 7.94 4.28
CA LEU A 90 19.85 7.82 3.21
C LEU A 90 18.74 6.80 3.54
N ALA A 91 19.08 5.73 4.25
CA ALA A 91 18.11 4.76 4.76
C ALA A 91 17.01 5.40 5.64
N LEU A 92 17.34 6.44 6.44
CA LEU A 92 16.35 7.15 7.24
C LEU A 92 15.46 8.06 6.38
N VAL A 93 16.01 8.65 5.32
CA VAL A 93 15.23 9.45 4.36
C VAL A 93 14.21 8.55 3.66
N ILE A 94 14.64 7.40 3.15
CA ILE A 94 13.77 6.42 2.49
C ILE A 94 12.70 5.90 3.47
N ALA A 95 13.10 5.52 4.68
CA ALA A 95 12.16 5.04 5.69
C ALA A 95 11.09 6.09 6.04
N SER A 96 11.46 7.39 6.14
CA SER A 96 10.50 8.46 6.37
C SER A 96 9.53 8.62 5.21
N LYS A 97 10.01 8.56 3.97
CA LYS A 97 9.18 8.62 2.76
C LYS A 97 8.18 7.47 2.67
N VAL A 98 8.65 6.24 2.92
CA VAL A 98 7.79 5.04 2.96
C VAL A 98 6.74 5.17 4.06
N ALA A 99 7.11 5.61 5.26
CA ALA A 99 6.19 5.79 6.37
C ALA A 99 5.10 6.83 6.05
N VAL A 100 5.49 7.97 5.48
CA VAL A 100 4.55 9.02 5.08
C VAL A 100 3.65 8.53 3.94
N HIS A 101 4.20 7.86 2.93
CA HIS A 101 3.42 7.27 1.84
C HIS A 101 2.39 6.26 2.38
N TRP A 102 2.79 5.38 3.29
CA TRP A 102 1.89 4.42 3.92
C TRP A 102 0.76 5.11 4.69
N LEU A 103 1.09 6.12 5.50
CA LEU A 103 0.10 6.87 6.28
C LEU A 103 -0.92 7.61 5.40
N THR A 104 -0.55 8.03 4.22
CA THR A 104 -1.42 8.82 3.35
C THR A 104 -2.16 7.98 2.31
N THR A 105 -1.62 6.83 1.96
CA THR A 105 -2.21 5.93 0.96
C THR A 105 -2.98 4.78 1.61
N ALA A 106 -2.29 4.01 2.45
CA ALA A 106 -2.86 2.81 3.03
C ALA A 106 -3.81 3.10 4.18
N LEU A 107 -3.44 4.01 5.08
CA LEU A 107 -4.24 4.31 6.27
C LEU A 107 -5.66 4.78 5.93
N PRO A 108 -5.89 5.73 4.99
CA PRO A 108 -7.26 6.12 4.60
C PRO A 108 -8.09 4.93 4.07
N VAL A 109 -7.49 4.05 3.26
CA VAL A 109 -8.19 2.86 2.75
C VAL A 109 -8.47 1.87 3.88
N LEU A 110 -7.53 1.66 4.80
CA LEU A 110 -7.74 0.82 5.98
C LEU A 110 -8.88 1.34 6.86
N LEU A 111 -8.99 2.66 7.05
CA LEU A 111 -10.05 3.27 7.84
C LEU A 111 -11.45 3.05 7.25
N ILE A 112 -11.60 3.04 5.92
CA ILE A 112 -12.89 2.75 5.27
C ILE A 112 -13.12 1.25 5.06
N THR A 113 -12.13 0.39 5.25
CA THR A 113 -12.24 -1.05 5.02
C THR A 113 -13.40 -1.70 5.80
N PRO A 114 -13.70 -1.37 7.07
CA PRO A 114 -14.88 -1.90 7.75
C PRO A 114 -16.20 -1.56 7.03
N LEU A 115 -16.30 -0.35 6.47
CA LEU A 115 -17.47 0.05 5.67
C LEU A 115 -17.54 -0.74 4.35
N LEU A 116 -16.40 -0.93 3.67
CA LEU A 116 -16.33 -1.74 2.45
C LEU A 116 -16.66 -3.21 2.73
N ALA A 117 -16.25 -3.74 3.87
CA ALA A 117 -16.56 -5.09 4.30
C ALA A 117 -18.08 -5.28 4.51
N GLN A 118 -18.75 -4.31 5.13
CA GLN A 118 -20.21 -4.31 5.28
C GLN A 118 -20.92 -4.18 3.94
N LEU A 119 -20.45 -3.31 3.05
CA LEU A 119 -21.01 -3.13 1.70
C LEU A 119 -20.99 -4.43 0.88
N LEU A 120 -19.95 -5.24 1.06
CA LEU A 120 -19.76 -6.52 0.37
C LEU A 120 -20.25 -7.72 1.20
N PHE A 121 -20.95 -7.51 2.30
CA PHE A 121 -21.49 -8.55 3.17
C PHE A 121 -20.42 -9.52 3.72
N LEU A 122 -19.19 -9.04 3.96
CA LEU A 122 -18.15 -9.87 4.58
C LEU A 122 -18.62 -10.33 5.97
N PRO A 123 -18.54 -11.65 6.30
CA PRO A 123 -18.86 -12.13 7.64
C PRO A 123 -18.03 -11.44 8.71
N GLU A 124 -18.67 -11.00 9.81
CA GLU A 124 -18.02 -10.20 10.88
C GLU A 124 -16.78 -10.87 11.46
N GLY A 125 -16.78 -12.19 11.60
CA GLY A 125 -15.62 -12.96 12.08
C GLY A 125 -14.38 -12.88 11.19
N LEU A 126 -14.52 -12.47 9.92
CA LEU A 126 -13.40 -12.36 8.98
C LEU A 126 -12.77 -10.96 8.96
N LEU A 127 -13.45 -9.94 9.48
CA LEU A 127 -12.94 -8.58 9.50
C LEU A 127 -11.58 -8.45 10.20
N PRO A 128 -11.32 -9.06 11.37
CA PRO A 128 -10.00 -8.98 12.01
C PRO A 128 -8.88 -9.59 11.15
N VAL A 129 -9.15 -10.71 10.48
CA VAL A 129 -8.17 -11.37 9.59
C VAL A 129 -7.91 -10.49 8.37
N LEU A 130 -8.96 -9.90 7.78
CA LEU A 130 -8.83 -8.97 6.66
C LEU A 130 -8.00 -7.75 7.07
N MET A 131 -8.31 -7.12 8.20
CA MET A 131 -7.58 -5.94 8.68
C MET A 131 -6.10 -6.25 8.96
N LEU A 132 -5.82 -7.36 9.64
CA LEU A 132 -4.44 -7.78 9.92
C LEU A 132 -3.66 -8.02 8.63
N SER A 133 -4.24 -8.76 7.69
CA SER A 133 -3.60 -9.06 6.41
C SER A 133 -3.39 -7.79 5.58
N LEU A 134 -4.34 -6.87 5.53
CA LEU A 134 -4.22 -5.59 4.81
C LEU A 134 -3.15 -4.67 5.42
N VAL A 135 -3.05 -4.58 6.75
CA VAL A 135 -2.01 -3.79 7.42
C VAL A 135 -0.62 -4.32 7.05
N LEU A 136 -0.40 -5.63 7.17
CA LEU A 136 0.88 -6.24 6.80
C LEU A 136 1.17 -6.10 5.30
N GLY A 137 0.18 -6.37 4.47
CA GLY A 137 0.33 -6.30 3.03
C GLY A 137 0.56 -4.89 2.52
N SER A 138 -0.11 -3.89 3.07
CA SER A 138 0.11 -2.49 2.70
C SER A 138 1.50 -1.99 3.06
N LEU A 139 2.06 -2.44 4.19
CA LEU A 139 3.46 -2.15 4.55
C LEU A 139 4.43 -2.79 3.56
N LEU A 140 4.20 -4.07 3.20
CA LEU A 140 4.99 -4.78 2.19
C LEU A 140 4.93 -4.06 0.83
N MET A 141 3.73 -3.71 0.37
CA MET A 141 3.52 -2.98 -0.90
C MET A 141 4.23 -1.63 -0.89
N SER A 142 4.21 -0.89 0.23
CA SER A 142 4.89 0.39 0.35
C SER A 142 6.42 0.24 0.29
N LEU A 143 7.00 -0.81 0.88
CA LEU A 143 8.43 -1.08 0.80
C LEU A 143 8.87 -1.54 -0.60
N ILE A 144 8.14 -2.47 -1.21
CA ILE A 144 8.37 -2.93 -2.59
C ILE A 144 8.22 -1.74 -3.54
N GLY A 145 7.16 -0.97 -3.36
CA GLY A 145 6.88 0.21 -4.17
C GLY A 145 7.98 1.25 -4.09
N ALA A 146 8.58 1.46 -2.92
CA ALA A 146 9.70 2.38 -2.76
C ALA A 146 10.92 1.96 -3.58
N ILE A 147 11.22 0.67 -3.63
CA ILE A 147 12.32 0.13 -4.46
C ILE A 147 12.02 0.37 -5.95
N VAL A 148 10.82 -0.01 -6.38
CA VAL A 148 10.42 0.12 -7.80
C VAL A 148 10.36 1.59 -8.22
N ALA A 149 9.82 2.47 -7.37
CA ALA A 149 9.76 3.90 -7.64
C ALA A 149 11.17 4.52 -7.75
N ALA A 150 12.11 4.11 -6.90
CA ALA A 150 13.51 4.56 -7.01
C ALA A 150 14.17 4.13 -8.33
N LEU A 151 13.97 2.86 -8.73
CA LEU A 151 14.52 2.31 -9.98
C LEU A 151 13.95 2.96 -11.26
N THR A 152 12.74 3.48 -11.20
CA THR A 152 12.05 4.11 -12.35
C THR A 152 12.18 5.64 -12.37
N LEU A 153 12.83 6.21 -11.37
CA LEU A 153 12.99 7.66 -11.24
C LEU A 153 13.82 8.21 -12.41
N GLY A 154 13.40 9.35 -12.97
CA GLY A 154 14.10 9.98 -14.10
C GLY A 154 13.79 9.38 -15.49
N ILE A 155 13.04 8.28 -15.58
CA ILE A 155 12.65 7.69 -16.86
C ILE A 155 11.40 8.41 -17.39
N GLN A 156 11.42 8.78 -18.69
CA GLN A 156 10.21 9.29 -19.35
C GLN A 156 9.10 8.22 -19.32
N ARG A 157 7.88 8.59 -18.89
CA ARG A 157 6.74 7.67 -18.68
C ARG A 157 6.95 6.67 -17.53
N SER A 158 7.61 7.11 -16.46
CA SER A 158 7.87 6.31 -15.27
C SER A 158 6.63 5.59 -14.72
N GLY A 159 5.47 6.24 -14.68
CA GLY A 159 4.25 5.66 -14.11
C GLY A 159 3.80 4.34 -14.75
N MET A 160 3.93 4.20 -16.08
CA MET A 160 3.59 2.95 -16.76
C MET A 160 4.61 1.84 -16.45
N LEU A 161 5.91 2.16 -16.47
CA LEU A 161 6.97 1.22 -16.13
C LEU A 161 6.89 0.79 -14.66
N LEU A 162 6.60 1.74 -13.79
CA LEU A 162 6.42 1.52 -12.35
C LEU A 162 5.29 0.51 -12.09
N ALA A 163 4.12 0.70 -12.69
CA ALA A 163 3.01 -0.23 -12.56
C ALA A 163 3.36 -1.63 -13.11
N LEU A 164 4.04 -1.70 -14.27
CA LEU A 164 4.46 -2.94 -14.90
C LEU A 164 5.46 -3.73 -14.03
N MET A 165 6.36 -3.03 -13.33
CA MET A 165 7.36 -3.65 -12.45
C MET A 165 6.78 -3.98 -11.06
N ALA A 166 5.93 -3.11 -10.52
CA ALA A 166 5.35 -3.29 -9.19
C ALA A 166 4.31 -4.41 -9.15
N LEU A 167 3.46 -4.54 -10.19
CA LEU A 167 2.37 -5.50 -10.24
C LEU A 167 2.84 -6.95 -10.00
N PRO A 168 3.85 -7.49 -10.71
CA PRO A 168 4.33 -8.85 -10.44
C PRO A 168 4.85 -9.04 -9.01
N MET A 169 5.45 -8.01 -8.42
CA MET A 169 5.97 -8.07 -7.05
C MET A 169 4.86 -7.97 -6.00
N TYR A 170 3.72 -7.35 -6.34
CA TYR A 170 2.56 -7.25 -5.46
C TYR A 170 1.69 -8.51 -5.48
N VAL A 171 1.75 -9.32 -6.55
CA VAL A 171 0.96 -10.56 -6.67
C VAL A 171 1.19 -11.53 -5.51
N PRO A 172 2.41 -11.85 -5.06
CA PRO A 172 2.61 -12.70 -3.89
C PRO A 172 1.97 -12.15 -2.62
N VAL A 173 2.05 -10.82 -2.41
CA VAL A 173 1.42 -10.15 -1.25
C VAL A 173 -0.10 -10.31 -1.30
N LEU A 174 -0.69 -10.10 -2.49
CA LEU A 174 -2.13 -10.30 -2.72
C LEU A 174 -2.53 -11.76 -2.45
N VAL A 175 -1.79 -12.73 -2.98
CA VAL A 175 -2.09 -14.16 -2.84
C VAL A 175 -2.07 -14.59 -1.37
N PHE A 176 -1.06 -14.18 -0.60
CA PHE A 176 -0.98 -14.52 0.82
C PHE A 176 -2.02 -13.76 1.65
N GLY A 177 -2.24 -12.49 1.35
CA GLY A 177 -3.18 -11.66 2.10
C GLY A 177 -4.64 -12.03 1.86
N ALA A 178 -5.10 -12.02 0.61
CA ALA A 178 -6.45 -12.43 0.25
C ALA A 178 -6.68 -13.92 0.54
N GLY A 179 -5.65 -14.76 0.30
CA GLY A 179 -5.68 -16.18 0.61
C GLY A 179 -5.89 -16.49 2.09
N SER A 180 -5.26 -15.70 2.99
CA SER A 180 -5.48 -15.84 4.44
C SER A 180 -6.94 -15.57 4.83
N VAL A 181 -7.57 -14.56 4.24
CA VAL A 181 -8.98 -14.23 4.47
C VAL A 181 -9.88 -15.34 3.96
N TRP A 182 -9.61 -15.85 2.74
CA TRP A 182 -10.36 -16.96 2.16
C TRP A 182 -10.25 -18.24 3.00
N GLN A 183 -9.03 -18.62 3.41
CA GLN A 183 -8.79 -19.78 4.27
C GLN A 183 -9.53 -19.69 5.61
N ALA A 184 -9.48 -18.50 6.24
CA ALA A 184 -10.23 -18.22 7.47
C ALA A 184 -11.74 -18.40 7.27
N GLY A 185 -12.28 -17.95 6.13
CA GLY A 185 -13.69 -18.14 5.78
C GLY A 185 -14.11 -19.58 5.58
N GLN A 186 -13.16 -20.48 5.23
CA GLN A 186 -13.37 -21.92 5.10
C GLN A 186 -13.08 -22.68 6.39
N GLY A 187 -12.72 -22.01 7.49
CA GLY A 187 -12.30 -22.65 8.73
C GLY A 187 -10.92 -23.36 8.63
N LEU A 188 -10.13 -23.04 7.61
CA LEU A 188 -8.79 -23.59 7.38
C LEU A 188 -7.71 -22.77 8.12
N PRO A 189 -6.51 -23.36 8.34
CA PRO A 189 -5.38 -22.67 8.97
C PRO A 189 -4.90 -21.50 8.09
N TRP A 190 -5.23 -20.27 8.46
CA TRP A 190 -4.92 -19.05 7.71
C TRP A 190 -3.62 -18.34 8.13
N LEU A 191 -3.04 -18.72 9.28
CA LEU A 191 -1.84 -18.09 9.83
C LEU A 191 -0.59 -18.24 8.96
N GLY A 192 -0.52 -19.29 8.11
CA GLY A 192 0.62 -19.53 7.24
C GLY A 192 0.92 -18.37 6.29
N GLY A 193 -0.11 -17.80 5.65
CA GLY A 193 0.03 -16.61 4.79
C GLY A 193 0.49 -15.37 5.58
N ILE A 194 -0.02 -15.19 6.80
CA ILE A 194 0.39 -14.09 7.68
C ILE A 194 1.86 -14.21 8.07
N TRP A 195 2.33 -15.41 8.45
CA TRP A 195 3.74 -15.63 8.77
C TRP A 195 4.67 -15.37 7.58
N LEU A 196 4.27 -15.76 6.37
CA LEU A 196 5.03 -15.45 5.15
C LEU A 196 5.09 -13.95 4.88
N MET A 197 3.99 -13.23 5.09
CA MET A 197 3.97 -11.76 4.98
C MET A 197 4.86 -11.11 6.05
N CYS A 198 4.84 -11.59 7.30
CA CYS A 198 5.73 -11.11 8.36
C CYS A 198 7.21 -11.35 8.02
N ALA A 199 7.53 -12.53 7.49
CA ALA A 199 8.90 -12.85 7.06
C ALA A 199 9.35 -11.96 5.90
N GLY A 200 8.48 -11.74 4.89
CA GLY A 200 8.73 -10.81 3.80
C GLY A 200 8.92 -9.38 4.29
N LEU A 201 8.10 -8.94 5.26
CA LEU A 201 8.23 -7.61 5.86
C LEU A 201 9.56 -7.44 6.60
N ALA A 202 9.96 -8.42 7.41
CA ALA A 202 11.24 -8.41 8.10
C ALA A 202 12.43 -8.36 7.13
N LEU A 203 12.36 -9.12 6.04
CA LEU A 203 13.37 -9.11 4.99
C LEU A 203 13.45 -7.75 4.30
N LEU A 204 12.31 -7.20 3.89
CA LEU A 204 12.26 -5.93 3.16
C LEU A 204 12.60 -4.73 4.05
N LEU A 205 12.29 -4.73 5.33
CA LEU A 205 12.72 -3.67 6.26
C LEU A 205 14.26 -3.55 6.32
N ILE A 206 14.96 -4.67 6.13
CA ILE A 206 16.43 -4.67 6.07
C ILE A 206 16.92 -4.29 4.68
N LEU A 207 16.32 -4.84 3.61
CA LEU A 207 16.82 -4.70 2.23
C LEU A 207 16.35 -3.43 1.55
N ALA A 208 15.11 -2.95 1.78
CA ALA A 208 14.54 -1.83 1.03
C ALA A 208 15.35 -0.53 1.16
N PRO A 209 15.85 -0.12 2.34
CA PRO A 209 16.66 1.07 2.46
C PRO A 209 17.99 0.99 1.68
N TRP A 210 18.58 -0.20 1.60
CA TRP A 210 19.81 -0.44 0.85
C TRP A 210 19.55 -0.47 -0.65
N ALA A 211 18.53 -1.20 -1.08
CA ALA A 211 18.17 -1.30 -2.49
C ALA A 211 17.76 0.05 -3.09
N ALA A 212 16.94 0.82 -2.39
CA ALA A 212 16.52 2.13 -2.84
C ALA A 212 17.62 3.21 -2.76
N ALA A 213 18.68 2.98 -1.95
CA ALA A 213 19.83 3.88 -1.87
C ALA A 213 20.86 3.64 -2.99
N THR A 214 20.83 2.47 -3.63
CA THR A 214 21.76 2.09 -4.71
C THR A 214 21.13 2.19 -6.10
N ALA A 215 19.80 2.43 -6.17
CA ALA A 215 19.05 2.65 -7.41
C ALA A 215 19.17 4.10 -7.88
#